data_aad45c162cd06a13659dc802986f6630
#
_entry.id   aad45c162cd06a13659dc802986f6630
#
_cell.length_a   1.000
_cell.length_b   1.000
_cell.length_c   1.000
_cell.angle_alpha   90.00
_cell.angle_beta   90.00
_cell.angle_gamma   90.00
#
_symmetry.space_group_name_H-M   'P 1'
#
loop_
_entity.id
_entity.type
_entity.pdbx_description
1 polymer ?
#
loop_
_entity_poly.entity_id
_entity_poly.type
_entity_poly.pdbx_seq_one_letter_code
_entity_poly.pdbx_strand_id
1 'polypeptide(L)'
;PVEVVARSHGKVFRELGYDTDEATWAIITFETGAIVNIGIFYALPATYPTFGQSPRFEIYGEDGVILLDVDNRDSILFSDKGVPHAYVPDHDPKMLFMQTNSSGDWALDEFWGPIANETRSWLDHLITGSPTGHTTIEEGRRTLEITLAIEESARTGKSIKLELS
;
A
#
# COMPACT_ATOMS: atom_id res chain seq x y z
N PRO A 1 -8.91 -5.68 11.24
CA PRO A 1 -9.60 -4.40 11.45
C PRO A 1 -10.93 -4.63 12.17
N VAL A 2 -11.34 -3.65 13.03
CA VAL A 2 -12.59 -3.72 13.79
C VAL A 2 -13.50 -2.52 13.52
N GLU A 3 -12.95 -1.42 13.03
CA GLU A 3 -13.71 -0.21 12.76
C GLU A 3 -13.09 0.59 11.61
N VAL A 4 -13.96 1.19 10.81
CA VAL A 4 -13.59 2.09 9.70
C VAL A 4 -14.38 3.40 9.82
N VAL A 5 -13.67 4.53 9.68
CA VAL A 5 -14.28 5.86 9.52
C VAL A 5 -13.72 6.49 8.25
N ALA A 6 -14.57 6.93 7.34
CA ALA A 6 -14.14 7.53 6.09
C ALA A 6 -14.91 8.80 5.74
N ARG A 7 -14.29 9.63 4.90
CA ARG A 7 -14.89 10.78 4.23
C ARG A 7 -14.44 10.81 2.78
N SER A 8 -15.35 11.14 1.91
CA SER A 8 -15.06 11.36 0.49
C SER A 8 -15.55 12.72 0.02
N HIS A 9 -14.99 13.16 -1.09
CA HIS A 9 -15.38 14.40 -1.76
C HIS A 9 -15.23 14.19 -3.27
N GLY A 10 -16.28 14.59 -3.99
CA GLY A 10 -16.32 14.54 -5.45
C GLY A 10 -16.84 15.86 -6.01
N LYS A 11 -15.97 16.60 -6.66
CA LYS A 11 -16.31 17.80 -7.42
C LYS A 11 -15.93 17.64 -8.89
N VAL A 12 -14.67 17.33 -9.15
CA VAL A 12 -14.11 17.29 -10.49
C VAL A 12 -14.75 16.18 -11.31
N PHE A 13 -14.88 14.98 -10.77
CA PHE A 13 -15.48 13.86 -11.48
C PHE A 13 -16.97 14.06 -11.73
N ARG A 14 -17.70 14.68 -10.79
CA ARG A 14 -19.11 15.02 -10.97
C ARG A 14 -19.32 16.10 -12.02
N GLU A 15 -18.43 17.11 -12.08
CA GLU A 15 -18.44 18.12 -13.15
C GLU A 15 -18.15 17.52 -14.54
N LEU A 16 -17.42 16.39 -14.59
CA LEU A 16 -17.17 15.61 -15.80
C LEU A 16 -18.30 14.60 -16.13
N GLY A 17 -19.33 14.51 -15.29
CA GLY A 17 -20.49 13.63 -15.49
C GLY A 17 -20.35 12.23 -14.89
N TYR A 18 -19.33 11.98 -14.06
CA TYR A 18 -19.16 10.70 -13.35
C TYR A 18 -19.81 10.79 -11.96
N ASP A 19 -20.61 9.80 -11.59
CA ASP A 19 -21.19 9.69 -10.24
C ASP A 19 -20.24 8.97 -9.30
N THR A 20 -19.08 9.58 -9.06
CA THR A 20 -18.05 9.08 -8.13
C THR A 20 -17.26 10.22 -7.52
N ASP A 21 -16.59 9.94 -6.42
CA ASP A 21 -15.73 10.88 -5.72
C ASP A 21 -14.26 10.64 -6.11
N GLU A 22 -13.51 11.72 -6.33
CA GLU A 22 -12.08 11.67 -6.65
C GLU A 22 -11.18 11.62 -5.43
N ALA A 23 -11.70 11.91 -4.25
CA ALA A 23 -10.95 11.97 -3.00
C ALA A 23 -11.61 11.12 -1.92
N THR A 24 -10.85 10.26 -1.27
CA THR A 24 -11.32 9.48 -0.10
C THR A 24 -10.21 9.36 0.93
N TRP A 25 -10.54 9.62 2.19
CA TRP A 25 -9.68 9.38 3.34
C TRP A 25 -10.38 8.49 4.34
N ALA A 26 -9.69 7.48 4.84
CA ALA A 26 -10.20 6.54 5.82
C ALA A 26 -9.22 6.31 6.96
N ILE A 27 -9.75 6.13 8.16
CA ILE A 27 -9.04 5.64 9.34
C ILE A 27 -9.58 4.26 9.65
N ILE A 28 -8.67 3.28 9.75
CA ILE A 28 -8.97 1.89 10.06
C ILE A 28 -8.35 1.56 11.40
N THR A 29 -9.16 1.09 12.35
CA THR A 29 -8.70 0.65 13.67
C THR A 29 -8.66 -0.87 13.70
N PHE A 30 -7.59 -1.43 14.27
CA PHE A 30 -7.41 -2.86 14.45
C PHE A 30 -7.65 -3.27 15.91
N GLU A 31 -8.01 -4.52 16.12
CA GLU A 31 -8.22 -5.09 17.47
C GLU A 31 -6.98 -4.95 18.36
N THR A 32 -5.79 -5.00 17.78
CA THR A 32 -4.51 -4.79 18.47
C THR A 32 -4.26 -3.36 18.94
N GLY A 33 -5.13 -2.42 18.56
CA GLY A 33 -4.94 -0.99 18.80
C GLY A 33 -4.15 -0.27 17.69
N ALA A 34 -3.64 -0.98 16.70
CA ALA A 34 -3.00 -0.36 15.53
C ALA A 34 -4.02 0.49 14.76
N ILE A 35 -3.55 1.62 14.23
CA ILE A 35 -4.36 2.56 13.45
C ILE A 35 -3.68 2.76 12.10
N VAL A 36 -4.47 2.65 11.03
CA VAL A 36 -4.03 2.93 9.66
C VAL A 36 -4.84 4.09 9.09
N ASN A 37 -4.15 5.04 8.48
CA ASN A 37 -4.76 6.12 7.71
C ASN A 37 -4.48 5.87 6.23
N ILE A 38 -5.54 5.78 5.42
CA ILE A 38 -5.45 5.61 3.96
C ILE A 38 -6.06 6.83 3.29
N GLY A 39 -5.31 7.46 2.39
CA GLY A 39 -5.79 8.56 1.57
C GLY A 39 -5.58 8.29 0.09
N ILE A 40 -6.56 8.66 -0.72
CA ILE A 40 -6.51 8.54 -2.17
C ILE A 40 -7.06 9.82 -2.82
N PHE A 41 -6.41 10.29 -3.89
CA PHE A 41 -6.88 11.42 -4.67
C PHE A 41 -6.53 11.24 -6.15
N TYR A 42 -7.54 11.15 -7.01
CA TYR A 42 -7.38 10.83 -8.43
C TYR A 42 -7.36 12.06 -9.35
N ALA A 43 -7.91 13.20 -8.95
CA ALA A 43 -8.02 14.40 -9.78
C ALA A 43 -6.79 15.29 -9.69
N LEU A 44 -5.60 14.74 -9.92
CA LEU A 44 -4.37 15.52 -9.97
C LEU A 44 -4.37 16.47 -11.17
N PRO A 45 -3.76 17.67 -11.06
CA PRO A 45 -3.60 18.56 -12.21
C PRO A 45 -2.87 17.87 -13.37
N ALA A 46 -3.31 18.13 -14.62
CA ALA A 46 -2.71 17.54 -15.81
C ALA A 46 -1.20 17.85 -15.96
N THR A 47 -0.74 18.92 -15.33
CA THR A 47 0.67 19.35 -15.32
C THR A 47 1.46 18.81 -14.14
N TYR A 48 0.85 17.96 -13.29
CA TYR A 48 1.57 17.32 -12.18
C TYR A 48 2.67 16.40 -12.72
N PRO A 49 3.90 16.49 -12.21
CA PRO A 49 5.08 15.91 -12.89
C PRO A 49 5.23 14.40 -12.79
N THR A 50 4.33 13.70 -12.12
CA THR A 50 4.40 12.23 -12.02
C THR A 50 3.38 11.57 -12.96
N PHE A 51 3.78 10.42 -13.52
CA PHE A 51 2.88 9.57 -14.32
C PHE A 51 2.01 8.72 -13.38
N GLY A 52 0.92 9.30 -12.90
CA GLY A 52 -0.01 8.58 -12.03
C GLY A 52 0.16 8.92 -10.55
N GLN A 53 -0.35 8.04 -9.72
CA GLN A 53 -0.30 8.22 -8.27
C GLN A 53 1.01 7.74 -7.69
N SER A 54 1.56 8.54 -6.79
CA SER A 54 2.71 8.23 -5.95
C SER A 54 2.26 7.60 -4.64
N PRO A 55 2.21 6.27 -4.49
CA PRO A 55 1.93 5.69 -3.20
C PRO A 55 3.06 5.99 -2.23
N ARG A 56 2.69 6.47 -1.05
CA ARG A 56 3.58 6.65 0.09
C ARG A 56 3.08 5.79 1.23
N PHE A 57 4.01 5.10 1.87
CA PHE A 57 3.74 4.28 3.05
C PHE A 57 4.62 4.75 4.20
N GLU A 58 4.00 5.01 5.32
CA GLU A 58 4.68 5.33 6.57
C GLU A 58 4.21 4.34 7.62
N ILE A 59 5.14 3.59 8.20
CA ILE A 59 4.85 2.60 9.24
C ILE A 59 5.66 2.96 10.46
N TYR A 60 4.97 3.23 11.55
CA TYR A 60 5.55 3.56 12.84
C TYR A 60 5.27 2.43 13.83
N GLY A 61 6.31 1.84 14.37
CA GLY A 61 6.27 0.80 15.38
C GLY A 61 7.11 1.15 16.59
N GLU A 62 6.97 0.38 17.65
CA GLU A 62 7.73 0.58 18.89
C GLU A 62 9.25 0.42 18.69
N ASP A 63 9.65 -0.49 17.81
CA ASP A 63 11.05 -0.83 17.55
C ASP A 63 11.62 -0.21 16.27
N GLY A 64 10.81 0.52 15.48
CA GLY A 64 11.30 1.08 14.23
C GLY A 64 10.29 1.86 13.41
N VAL A 65 10.79 2.49 12.36
CA VAL A 65 10.04 3.28 11.39
C VAL A 65 10.43 2.89 9.98
N ILE A 66 9.44 2.74 9.10
CA ILE A 66 9.65 2.53 7.67
C ILE A 66 8.93 3.63 6.90
N LEU A 67 9.66 4.33 6.06
CA LEU A 67 9.14 5.32 5.12
C LEU A 67 9.42 4.83 3.71
N LEU A 68 8.38 4.65 2.91
CA LEU A 68 8.46 4.19 1.52
C LEU A 68 7.87 5.23 0.60
N ASP A 69 8.61 5.60 -0.42
CA ASP A 69 8.15 6.47 -1.51
C ASP A 69 8.39 5.75 -2.84
N VAL A 70 7.32 5.40 -3.54
CA VAL A 70 7.37 4.62 -4.79
C VAL A 70 7.84 5.46 -5.98
N ASP A 71 7.86 6.79 -5.87
CA ASP A 71 8.33 7.71 -6.92
C ASP A 71 9.86 7.95 -6.93
N ASN A 72 10.65 7.00 -6.41
CA ASN A 72 12.12 7.05 -6.42
C ASN A 72 12.73 8.19 -5.60
N ARG A 73 12.07 8.60 -4.55
CA ARG A 73 12.67 9.44 -3.51
C ARG A 73 13.30 8.54 -2.44
N ASP A 74 13.60 9.11 -1.31
CA ASP A 74 14.30 8.39 -0.25
C ASP A 74 13.38 7.41 0.48
N SER A 75 13.61 6.12 0.33
CA SER A 75 13.01 5.11 1.20
C SER A 75 13.96 4.84 2.36
N ILE A 76 13.47 5.03 3.58
CA ILE A 76 14.26 4.95 4.80
C ILE A 76 13.65 3.90 5.74
N LEU A 77 14.51 3.03 6.26
CA LEU A 77 14.18 2.13 7.37
C LEU A 77 15.04 2.51 8.57
N PHE A 78 14.40 2.76 9.71
CA PHE A 78 15.06 2.90 10.99
C PHE A 78 14.61 1.78 11.93
N SER A 79 15.58 1.12 12.59
CA SER A 79 15.31 0.12 13.62
C SER A 79 16.22 0.35 14.83
N ASP A 80 15.66 0.45 16.02
CA ASP A 80 16.46 0.62 17.23
C ASP A 80 17.31 -0.63 17.54
N LYS A 81 16.85 -1.80 17.14
CA LYS A 81 17.59 -3.07 17.27
C LYS A 81 18.69 -3.25 16.22
N GLY A 82 18.72 -2.42 15.18
CA GLY A 82 19.57 -2.59 14.02
C GLY A 82 19.03 -3.61 13.01
N VAL A 83 19.61 -3.59 11.82
CA VAL A 83 19.29 -4.53 10.74
C VAL A 83 20.58 -5.25 10.35
N PRO A 84 20.65 -6.59 10.43
CA PRO A 84 21.85 -7.32 10.07
C PRO A 84 22.33 -6.99 8.65
N HIS A 85 23.59 -6.61 8.49
CA HIS A 85 24.14 -6.31 7.18
C HIS A 85 24.39 -7.60 6.40
N ALA A 86 23.96 -7.62 5.12
CA ALA A 86 23.99 -8.83 4.30
C ALA A 86 25.42 -9.37 4.04
N TYR A 87 26.44 -8.52 4.05
CA TYR A 87 27.80 -8.88 3.66
C TYR A 87 28.86 -8.58 4.73
N VAL A 88 28.51 -7.89 5.82
CA VAL A 88 29.46 -7.52 6.86
C VAL A 88 28.97 -8.11 8.18
N PRO A 89 29.63 -9.15 8.71
CA PRO A 89 29.27 -9.72 10.01
C PRO A 89 29.42 -8.67 11.13
N ASP A 90 28.57 -8.80 12.15
CA ASP A 90 28.57 -7.95 13.35
C ASP A 90 28.40 -6.45 13.07
N HIS A 91 27.79 -6.12 11.94
CA HIS A 91 27.46 -4.75 11.57
C HIS A 91 25.95 -4.60 11.38
N ASP A 92 25.31 -4.00 12.39
CA ASP A 92 23.87 -3.81 12.45
C ASP A 92 23.52 -2.30 12.37
N PRO A 93 23.51 -1.70 11.17
CA PRO A 93 23.15 -0.30 11.03
C PRO A 93 21.71 -0.07 11.51
N LYS A 94 21.49 1.00 12.26
CA LYS A 94 20.16 1.39 12.74
C LYS A 94 19.33 2.14 11.69
N MET A 95 19.97 2.70 10.69
CA MET A 95 19.30 3.42 9.60
C MET A 95 19.81 2.92 8.26
N LEU A 96 18.89 2.60 7.38
CA LEU A 96 19.15 2.18 6.01
C LEU A 96 18.42 3.09 5.03
N PHE A 97 19.11 3.51 3.98
CA PHE A 97 18.48 4.02 2.77
C PHE A 97 18.20 2.83 1.86
N MET A 98 16.93 2.56 1.63
CA MET A 98 16.52 1.44 0.79
C MET A 98 16.41 1.89 -0.66
N GLN A 99 16.76 1.01 -1.59
CA GLN A 99 16.52 1.25 -3.01
C GLN A 99 15.02 1.12 -3.29
N THR A 100 14.51 2.03 -4.13
CA THR A 100 13.19 1.91 -4.71
C THR A 100 13.28 1.18 -6.04
N ASN A 101 12.33 0.30 -6.31
CA ASN A 101 12.20 -0.35 -7.61
C ASN A 101 11.31 0.51 -8.51
N SER A 102 11.70 0.68 -9.77
CA SER A 102 10.80 1.21 -10.78
C SER A 102 9.59 0.29 -10.96
N SER A 103 8.47 0.83 -11.43
CA SER A 103 7.27 0.04 -11.74
C SER A 103 7.50 -1.04 -12.81
N GLY A 104 8.62 -0.96 -13.53
CA GLY A 104 9.07 -1.91 -14.52
C GLY A 104 9.70 -1.23 -15.74
N ASP A 105 10.48 -2.01 -16.48
CA ASP A 105 11.14 -1.57 -17.71
C ASP A 105 11.28 -2.72 -18.71
N TRP A 106 11.43 -2.39 -19.99
CA TRP A 106 11.70 -3.35 -21.05
C TRP A 106 13.19 -3.45 -21.30
N ALA A 107 13.74 -4.66 -21.19
CA ALA A 107 15.12 -4.97 -21.52
C ALA A 107 15.22 -6.35 -22.17
N LEU A 108 15.98 -6.48 -23.24
CA LEU A 108 16.18 -7.72 -23.98
C LEU A 108 14.86 -8.40 -24.42
N ASP A 109 13.93 -7.61 -24.90
CA ASP A 109 12.58 -8.04 -25.31
C ASP A 109 11.72 -8.65 -24.19
N GLU A 110 12.11 -8.44 -22.93
CA GLU A 110 11.35 -8.87 -21.74
C GLU A 110 10.98 -7.68 -20.86
N PHE A 111 9.80 -7.78 -20.20
CA PHE A 111 9.40 -6.84 -19.17
C PHE A 111 9.97 -7.26 -17.82
N TRP A 112 10.72 -6.37 -17.18
CA TRP A 112 11.33 -6.54 -15.86
C TRP A 112 10.66 -5.59 -14.87
N GLY A 113 10.42 -6.06 -13.66
CA GLY A 113 9.88 -5.23 -12.60
C GLY A 113 8.91 -5.99 -11.69
N PRO A 114 8.31 -5.31 -10.71
CA PRO A 114 7.48 -5.94 -9.68
C PRO A 114 6.35 -6.81 -10.24
N ILE A 115 5.60 -6.32 -11.23
CA ILE A 115 4.48 -7.07 -11.83
C ILE A 115 4.97 -8.35 -12.52
N ALA A 116 6.10 -8.28 -13.26
CA ALA A 116 6.67 -9.46 -13.89
C ALA A 116 7.17 -10.47 -12.86
N ASN A 117 7.80 -9.98 -11.79
CA ASN A 117 8.30 -10.84 -10.70
C ASN A 117 7.15 -11.49 -9.92
N GLU A 118 6.08 -10.73 -9.65
CA GLU A 118 4.85 -11.25 -9.05
C GLU A 118 4.25 -12.37 -9.89
N THR A 119 4.07 -12.13 -11.19
CA THR A 119 3.53 -13.14 -12.12
C THR A 119 4.40 -14.40 -12.17
N ARG A 120 5.73 -14.26 -12.26
CA ARG A 120 6.67 -15.41 -12.25
C ARG A 120 6.57 -16.19 -10.94
N SER A 121 6.60 -15.50 -9.81
CA SER A 121 6.47 -16.12 -8.48
C SER A 121 5.14 -16.86 -8.32
N TRP A 122 4.06 -16.31 -8.85
CA TRP A 122 2.76 -16.98 -8.88
C TRP A 122 2.78 -18.26 -9.72
N LEU A 123 3.34 -18.20 -10.92
CA LEU A 123 3.47 -19.37 -11.79
C LEU A 123 4.37 -20.45 -11.17
N ASP A 124 5.49 -20.07 -10.56
CA ASP A 124 6.37 -20.99 -9.85
C ASP A 124 5.66 -21.68 -8.69
N HIS A 125 4.86 -20.93 -7.93
CA HIS A 125 4.03 -21.50 -6.87
C HIS A 125 3.04 -22.54 -7.41
N LEU A 126 2.34 -22.24 -8.50
CA LEU A 126 1.39 -23.17 -9.11
C LEU A 126 2.05 -24.44 -9.65
N ILE A 127 3.26 -24.35 -10.19
CA ILE A 127 3.98 -25.46 -10.80
C ILE A 127 4.69 -26.32 -9.75
N THR A 128 5.31 -25.70 -8.76
CA THR A 128 6.24 -26.38 -7.84
C THR A 128 5.66 -26.55 -6.44
N GLY A 129 4.59 -25.84 -6.07
CA GLY A 129 4.10 -25.76 -4.71
C GLY A 129 5.01 -24.95 -3.77
N SER A 130 5.98 -24.20 -4.30
CA SER A 130 6.88 -23.38 -3.49
C SER A 130 6.10 -22.32 -2.69
N PRO A 131 6.54 -22.00 -1.46
CA PRO A 131 5.94 -20.90 -0.70
C PRO A 131 5.99 -19.60 -1.49
N THR A 132 4.92 -18.82 -1.41
CA THR A 132 4.83 -17.52 -2.04
C THR A 132 4.41 -16.47 -1.02
N GLY A 133 4.81 -15.21 -1.23
CA GLY A 133 4.35 -14.06 -0.46
C GLY A 133 3.08 -13.41 -1.02
N HIS A 134 2.38 -14.08 -1.96
CA HIS A 134 1.15 -13.56 -2.52
C HIS A 134 0.00 -13.59 -1.52
N THR A 135 -0.87 -12.60 -1.65
CA THR A 135 -2.12 -12.52 -0.90
C THR A 135 -3.01 -13.73 -1.17
N THR A 136 -3.50 -14.37 -0.14
CA THR A 136 -4.47 -15.46 -0.23
C THR A 136 -5.86 -14.95 -0.65
N ILE A 137 -6.75 -15.87 -1.04
CA ILE A 137 -8.14 -15.54 -1.36
C ILE A 137 -8.86 -14.96 -0.12
N GLU A 138 -8.59 -15.50 1.05
CA GLU A 138 -9.15 -15.06 2.32
C GLU A 138 -8.70 -13.63 2.66
N GLU A 139 -7.42 -13.33 2.49
CA GLU A 139 -6.88 -11.98 2.67
C GLU A 139 -7.44 -11.01 1.64
N GLY A 140 -7.58 -11.43 0.38
CA GLY A 140 -8.22 -10.65 -0.68
C GLY A 140 -9.69 -10.34 -0.35
N ARG A 141 -10.45 -11.31 0.17
CA ARG A 141 -11.82 -11.12 0.65
C ARG A 141 -11.87 -10.09 1.78
N ARG A 142 -10.98 -10.19 2.77
CA ARG A 142 -10.88 -9.21 3.86
C ARG A 142 -10.57 -7.80 3.37
N THR A 143 -9.66 -7.67 2.42
CA THR A 143 -9.36 -6.38 1.80
C THR A 143 -10.59 -5.77 1.15
N LEU A 144 -11.40 -6.58 0.44
CA LEU A 144 -12.64 -6.14 -0.16
C LEU A 144 -13.67 -5.71 0.90
N GLU A 145 -13.82 -6.45 2.00
CA GLU A 145 -14.69 -6.07 3.11
C GLU A 145 -14.33 -4.70 3.70
N ILE A 146 -13.03 -4.43 3.88
CA ILE A 146 -12.54 -3.13 4.33
C ILE A 146 -12.89 -2.04 3.31
N THR A 147 -12.68 -2.29 2.02
CA THR A 147 -12.99 -1.35 0.95
C THR A 147 -14.49 -0.98 0.93
N LEU A 148 -15.36 -1.97 1.02
CA LEU A 148 -16.81 -1.75 1.09
C LEU A 148 -17.22 -0.98 2.36
N ALA A 149 -16.56 -1.24 3.48
CA ALA A 149 -16.80 -0.49 4.72
C ALA A 149 -16.31 0.98 4.61
N ILE A 150 -15.24 1.25 3.88
CA ILE A 150 -14.77 2.60 3.57
C ILE A 150 -15.83 3.35 2.76
N GLU A 151 -16.34 2.74 1.69
CA GLU A 151 -17.39 3.32 0.84
C GLU A 151 -18.66 3.61 1.64
N GLU A 152 -19.12 2.64 2.43
CA GLU A 152 -20.31 2.82 3.26
C GLU A 152 -20.12 3.90 4.32
N SER A 153 -18.97 3.94 4.96
CA SER A 153 -18.64 5.00 5.93
C SER A 153 -18.62 6.39 5.27
N ALA A 154 -17.99 6.51 4.10
CA ALA A 154 -17.94 7.75 3.34
C ALA A 154 -19.34 8.20 2.92
N ARG A 155 -20.17 7.29 2.43
CA ARG A 155 -21.55 7.54 2.00
C ARG A 155 -22.48 7.96 3.14
N THR A 156 -22.37 7.30 4.31
CA THR A 156 -23.28 7.53 5.45
C THR A 156 -22.77 8.57 6.43
N GLY A 157 -21.49 8.89 6.39
CA GLY A 157 -20.82 9.75 7.37
C GLY A 157 -20.66 9.10 8.76
N LYS A 158 -20.89 7.79 8.88
CA LYS A 158 -20.84 7.05 10.14
C LYS A 158 -19.64 6.12 10.18
N SER A 159 -19.23 5.75 11.39
CA SER A 159 -18.32 4.65 11.63
C SER A 159 -18.97 3.31 11.27
N ILE A 160 -18.24 2.42 10.63
CA ILE A 160 -18.65 1.06 10.30
C ILE A 160 -17.82 0.08 11.12
N LYS A 161 -18.51 -0.77 11.87
CA LYS A 161 -17.86 -1.88 12.59
C LYS A 161 -17.72 -3.08 11.66
N LEU A 162 -16.57 -3.72 11.71
CA LEU A 162 -16.27 -4.95 10.98
C LEU A 162 -16.37 -6.14 11.94
N GLU A 163 -17.04 -7.19 11.51
CA GLU A 163 -17.06 -8.45 12.26
C GLU A 163 -15.74 -9.20 12.04
N LEU A 164 -15.18 -9.70 13.14
CA LEU A 164 -14.02 -10.58 13.08
C LEU A 164 -14.48 -11.95 12.62
N SER A 165 -14.27 -12.29 11.36
CA SER A 165 -14.59 -13.61 10.78
C SER A 165 -13.34 -14.46 10.62
#